data_2de0f815f2f073d26802e297528d8c59
#
_entry.id   2de0f815f2f073d26802e297528d8c59
#
_cell.length_a   1.000
_cell.length_b   1.000
_cell.length_c   1.000
_cell.angle_alpha   90.00
_cell.angle_beta   90.00
_cell.angle_gamma   90.00
#
_symmetry.space_group_name_H-M   'P 1'
#
loop_
_entity.id
_entity.type
_entity.pdbx_description
1 polymer ?
#
loop_
_entity_poly.entity_id
_entity_poly.type
_entity_poly.pdbx_seq_one_letter_code
_entity_poly.pdbx_strand_id
1 'polypeptide(L)' 'MHYRNGREANNGDKIVKLQDGKIVSFGVLHSATPGNDYCNGYIATIQSPTDYACMVDCLHIDDVAELLKQNGLDKRP' A
#
# COMPACT_ATOMS: atom_id res chain seq x y z
N MET A 1 12.58 -1.40 5.26
CA MET A 1 11.15 -1.12 5.50
C MET A 1 10.28 -2.15 4.82
N HIS A 2 9.17 -2.47 5.45
CA HIS A 2 8.30 -3.57 5.01
C HIS A 2 6.85 -3.14 5.07
N TYR A 3 6.07 -3.67 4.14
CA TYR A 3 4.62 -3.51 4.17
C TYR A 3 4.00 -4.34 5.31
N ARG A 4 2.68 -4.17 5.48
CA ARG A 4 1.93 -4.83 6.55
C ARG A 4 2.12 -6.35 6.59
N ASN A 5 2.27 -6.98 5.42
CA ASN A 5 2.42 -8.44 5.32
C ASN A 5 3.87 -8.93 5.34
N GLY A 6 4.82 -8.04 5.59
CA GLY A 6 6.24 -8.39 5.66
C GLY A 6 7.00 -8.30 4.35
N ARG A 7 6.33 -8.00 3.24
CA ARG A 7 7.01 -7.81 1.96
C ARG A 7 7.87 -6.55 2.00
N GLU A 8 9.08 -6.60 1.46
CA GLU A 8 9.97 -5.45 1.42
C GLU A 8 9.36 -4.33 0.58
N ALA A 9 9.44 -3.10 1.12
CA ALA A 9 8.92 -1.92 0.48
C ALA A 9 10.02 -1.15 -0.24
N ASN A 10 9.73 -0.71 -1.47
CA ASN A 10 10.66 0.06 -2.28
C ASN A 10 9.95 1.27 -2.89
N ASN A 11 10.65 2.41 -2.93
CA ASN A 11 10.12 3.59 -3.62
C ASN A 11 9.86 3.23 -5.08
N GLY A 12 8.73 3.69 -5.61
CA GLY A 12 8.28 3.35 -6.95
C GLY A 12 7.29 2.21 -7.00
N ASP A 13 7.09 1.50 -5.89
CA ASP A 13 6.08 0.44 -5.82
C ASP A 13 4.68 1.01 -5.97
N LYS A 14 3.83 0.28 -6.67
CA LYS A 14 2.38 0.56 -6.68
C LYS A 14 1.79 -0.08 -5.43
N ILE A 15 1.15 0.73 -4.60
CA ILE A 15 0.67 0.28 -3.29
C ILE A 15 -0.76 0.74 -3.04
N VAL A 16 -1.38 0.09 -2.06
CA VAL A 16 -2.67 0.51 -1.51
C VAL A 16 -2.49 0.83 -0.02
N LYS A 17 -3.27 1.78 0.47
CA LYS A 17 -3.33 2.12 1.88
C LYS A 17 -4.64 1.60 2.45
N LEU A 18 -4.55 0.94 3.59
CA LEU A 18 -5.69 0.30 4.25
C LEU A 18 -6.05 1.05 5.52
N GLN A 19 -7.34 1.10 5.81
CA GLN A 19 -7.86 1.61 7.07
C GLN A 19 -9.04 0.75 7.47
N ASP A 20 -8.99 0.15 8.65
CA ASP A 20 -10.03 -0.74 9.16
C ASP A 20 -10.36 -1.87 8.17
N GLY A 21 -9.34 -2.42 7.52
CA GLY A 21 -9.47 -3.50 6.57
C GLY A 21 -9.98 -3.09 5.19
N LYS A 22 -10.13 -1.78 4.95
CA LYS A 22 -10.62 -1.26 3.67
C LYS A 22 -9.54 -0.48 2.96
N ILE A 23 -9.54 -0.55 1.62
CA ILE A 23 -8.64 0.27 0.80
C ILE A 23 -9.19 1.69 0.77
N VAL A 24 -8.41 2.64 1.32
CA VAL A 24 -8.80 4.05 1.36
C VAL A 24 -8.01 4.91 0.38
N SER A 25 -6.91 4.40 -0.15
CA SER A 25 -6.08 5.13 -1.09
C SER A 25 -5.21 4.16 -1.86
N PHE A 26 -4.80 4.55 -3.07
CA PHE A 26 -3.82 3.78 -3.85
C PHE A 26 -2.99 4.73 -4.70
N GLY A 27 -1.78 4.31 -5.00
CA GLY A 27 -0.87 5.13 -5.78
C GLY A 27 0.54 4.57 -5.77
N VAL A 28 1.53 5.44 -5.88
CA VAL A 28 2.94 5.07 -5.95
C VAL A 28 3.66 5.55 -4.70
N LEU A 29 4.37 4.64 -4.06
CA LEU A 29 5.20 4.97 -2.89
C LEU A 29 6.40 5.81 -3.33
N HIS A 30 6.66 6.90 -2.61
CA HIS A 30 7.83 7.73 -2.87
C HIS A 30 8.36 8.35 -1.58
N SER A 31 9.60 8.80 -1.64
CA SER A 31 10.27 9.51 -0.54
C SER A 31 10.32 8.75 0.78
N ALA A 32 10.21 7.42 0.72
CA ALA A 32 10.34 6.58 1.89
C ALA A 32 11.82 6.38 2.24
N THR A 33 12.12 6.34 3.54
CA THR A 33 13.49 6.16 4.04
C THR A 33 13.67 4.72 4.51
N PRO A 34 14.63 3.97 3.94
CA PRO A 34 14.92 2.61 4.38
C PRO A 34 15.23 2.52 5.88
N GLY A 35 14.86 1.40 6.49
CA GLY A 35 15.13 1.15 7.92
C GLY A 35 14.03 1.61 8.86
N ASN A 36 12.99 2.25 8.36
CA ASN A 36 11.85 2.69 9.16
C ASN A 36 10.57 2.04 8.60
N ASP A 37 9.87 1.27 9.42
CA ASP A 37 8.68 0.53 9.00
C ASP A 37 7.37 1.25 9.31
N TYR A 38 7.44 2.50 9.77
CA TYR A 38 6.25 3.28 10.09
C TYR A 38 5.96 4.33 9.03
N CYS A 39 5.50 5.49 9.46
CA CYS A 39 5.04 6.57 8.57
C CYS A 39 6.23 7.39 8.07
N ASN A 40 6.97 6.84 7.13
CA ASN A 40 8.20 7.46 6.65
C ASN A 40 8.19 7.77 5.15
N GLY A 41 7.07 7.60 4.49
CA GLY A 41 6.96 7.85 3.07
C GLY A 41 5.65 8.50 2.70
N TYR A 42 5.45 8.63 1.40
CA TYR A 42 4.24 9.24 0.85
C TYR A 42 3.70 8.36 -0.26
N ILE A 43 2.38 8.44 -0.45
CA ILE A 43 1.71 7.79 -1.57
C ILE A 43 1.23 8.88 -2.53
N ALA A 44 1.68 8.80 -3.77
CA ALA A 44 1.24 9.71 -4.83
C ALA A 44 -0.03 9.16 -5.45
N THR A 45 -1.15 9.82 -5.19
CA THR A 45 -2.45 9.46 -5.75
C THR A 45 -2.83 10.43 -6.86
N ILE A 46 -3.94 10.16 -7.53
CA ILE A 46 -4.47 11.07 -8.55
C ILE A 46 -4.84 12.43 -7.93
N GLN A 47 -5.29 12.44 -6.68
CA GLN A 47 -5.77 13.65 -6.00
C GLN A 47 -4.68 14.37 -5.22
N SER A 48 -3.68 13.64 -4.73
CA SER A 48 -2.64 14.23 -3.89
C SER A 48 -1.32 13.50 -4.10
N PRO A 49 -0.23 14.22 -4.40
CA PRO A 49 1.09 13.58 -4.55
C PRO A 49 1.80 13.35 -3.23
N THR A 50 1.25 13.80 -2.10
CA THR A 50 1.93 13.80 -0.81
C THR A 50 1.08 13.26 0.33
N ASP A 51 0.19 12.32 0.05
CA ASP A 51 -0.53 11.63 1.10
C ASP A 51 0.45 10.79 1.92
N TYR A 52 0.27 10.77 3.24
CA TYR A 52 1.14 9.97 4.10
C TYR A 52 0.95 8.48 3.85
N ALA A 53 2.05 7.76 3.84
CA ALA A 53 2.05 6.31 3.73
C ALA A 53 2.76 5.70 4.93
N CYS A 54 1.99 5.09 5.82
CA CYS A 54 2.52 4.31 6.92
C CYS A 54 2.64 2.87 6.45
N MET A 55 3.86 2.34 6.38
CA MET A 55 4.10 1.01 5.80
C MET A 55 3.29 -0.08 6.48
N VAL A 56 3.03 0.06 7.79
CA VAL A 56 2.20 -0.90 8.53
C VAL A 56 0.75 -0.95 8.05
N ASP A 57 0.31 0.06 7.30
CA ASP A 57 -1.05 0.15 6.77
C ASP A 57 -1.10 -0.06 5.25
N CYS A 58 0.02 -0.41 4.63
CA CYS A 58 0.11 -0.50 3.18
C CYS A 58 0.41 -1.92 2.69
N LEU A 59 -0.06 -2.22 1.49
CA LEU A 59 0.26 -3.46 0.79
C LEU A 59 0.71 -3.14 -0.64
N HIS A 60 1.65 -3.95 -1.13
CA HIS A 60 2.03 -3.91 -2.53
C HIS A 60 0.84 -4.36 -3.40
N ILE A 61 0.71 -3.79 -4.59
CA ILE A 61 -0.42 -4.08 -5.47
C ILE A 61 -0.52 -5.57 -5.82
N ASP A 62 0.61 -6.25 -5.95
CA ASP A 62 0.61 -7.68 -6.27
C ASP A 62 -0.02 -8.52 -5.16
N ASP A 63 0.04 -8.04 -3.92
CA ASP A 63 -0.53 -8.76 -2.78
C ASP A 63 -2.02 -8.46 -2.60
N VAL A 64 -2.51 -7.40 -3.21
CA VAL A 64 -3.94 -7.04 -3.21
C VAL A 64 -4.76 -8.06 -4.01
N ALA A 65 -4.20 -8.59 -5.07
CA ALA A 65 -4.89 -9.60 -5.88
C ALA A 65 -5.27 -10.82 -5.03
N GLU A 66 -4.37 -11.25 -4.14
CA GLU A 66 -4.63 -12.36 -3.23
C GLU A 66 -5.73 -12.01 -2.22
N LEU A 67 -5.69 -10.80 -1.68
CA LEU A 67 -6.72 -10.32 -0.76
C LEU A 67 -8.10 -10.32 -1.41
N LEU A 68 -8.19 -9.82 -2.64
CA LEU A 68 -9.45 -9.79 -3.38
C LEU A 68 -9.96 -11.20 -3.66
N LYS A 69 -9.05 -12.11 -3.99
CA LYS A 69 -9.40 -13.51 -4.24
C LYS A 69 -9.97 -14.18 -2.99
N GLN A 70 -9.34 -13.96 -1.84
CA GLN A 70 -9.81 -14.50 -0.57
C GLN A 70 -11.21 -14.02 -0.20
N ASN A 71 -11.57 -12.82 -0.62
CA ASN A 71 -12.86 -12.21 -0.36
C ASN A 71 -13.86 -12.40 -1.51
N GLY A 72 -13.47 -13.14 -2.55
CA GLY A 72 -14.34 -13.40 -3.70
C GLY A 72 -14.59 -12.20 -4.59
N LEU A 73 -13.82 -11.14 -4.46
CA LEU A 73 -14.03 -9.90 -5.19
C LEU A 73 -13.33 -9.88 -6.57
N ASP A 74 -12.54 -10.91 -6.86
CA ASP A 74 -11.86 -11.04 -8.14
C ASP A 74 -12.73 -11.72 -9.21
N LYS A 75 -13.94 -12.13 -8.86
CA LYS A 75 -14.86 -12.84 -9.75
C LYS A 75 -15.94 -11.89 -10.24
N ARG A 76 -16.32 -12.06 -11.51
CA ARG A 76 -17.48 -11.35 -12.05
C ARG A 76 -18.76 -11.93 -11.49
N PRO A 77 -19.75 -11.06 -11.21
CA PRO A 77 -21.06 -11.53 -10.80
C PRO A 77 -21.75 -12.35 -11.88
#